data_b6afc763bee4c1d0d23a14aefadcb646
#
_entry.id   b6afc763bee4c1d0d23a14aefadcb646
#
_cell.length_a   1.000
_cell.length_b   1.000
_cell.length_c   1.000
_cell.angle_alpha   90.00
_cell.angle_beta   90.00
_cell.angle_gamma   90.00
#
_symmetry.space_group_name_H-M   'P 1'
#
loop_
_entity.id
_entity.type
_entity.pdbx_description
1 polymer ?
#
loop_
_entity_poly.entity_id
_entity_poly.type
_entity_poly.pdbx_seq_one_letter_code
_entity_poly.pdbx_strand_id
1 'polypeptide(L)'
;MANNDDKLFDEAADAVVDLGNRLAADNPDVDPWALADGLIAGAVHFWLYAHQPESPVPSEDDLTTARERVEELVDQVMQSAEESEYLHSPQDSDVGRA
;
A
#
# COMPACT_ATOMS: atom_id res chain seq x y z
N MET A 1 -15.57 -16.54 11.04
CA MET A 1 -15.73 -15.42 11.98
C MET A 1 -14.81 -14.30 11.58
N ALA A 2 -15.38 -13.14 11.33
CA ALA A 2 -14.55 -11.97 11.03
C ALA A 2 -13.73 -11.65 12.27
N ASN A 3 -12.45 -11.49 12.10
CA ASN A 3 -11.58 -11.17 13.20
C ASN A 3 -11.21 -9.68 13.19
N ASN A 4 -10.58 -9.25 14.26
CA ASN A 4 -10.20 -7.85 14.38
C ASN A 4 -9.17 -7.43 13.33
N ASP A 5 -8.37 -8.37 12.86
CA ASP A 5 -7.34 -8.06 11.86
C ASP A 5 -7.96 -7.70 10.52
N ASP A 6 -9.01 -8.42 10.10
CA ASP A 6 -9.70 -8.11 8.85
C ASP A 6 -10.39 -6.75 8.93
N LYS A 7 -11.02 -6.47 10.06
CA LYS A 7 -11.68 -5.19 10.28
C LYS A 7 -10.68 -4.05 10.28
N LEU A 8 -9.56 -4.26 10.93
CA LEU A 8 -8.51 -3.24 11.01
C LEU A 8 -7.88 -2.98 9.64
N PHE A 9 -7.71 -4.03 8.85
CA PHE A 9 -7.22 -3.89 7.48
C PHE A 9 -8.13 -2.96 6.68
N ASP A 10 -9.43 -3.20 6.74
CA ASP A 10 -10.39 -2.38 6.02
C ASP A 10 -10.42 -0.93 6.54
N GLU A 11 -10.36 -0.76 7.86
CA GLU A 11 -10.34 0.57 8.44
C GLU A 11 -9.10 1.36 8.03
N ALA A 12 -7.95 0.69 7.99
CA ALA A 12 -6.72 1.35 7.59
C ALA A 12 -6.75 1.76 6.12
N ALA A 13 -7.25 0.87 5.27
CA ALA A 13 -7.37 1.18 3.85
C ALA A 13 -8.31 2.36 3.62
N ASP A 14 -9.47 2.35 4.29
CA ASP A 14 -10.44 3.44 4.19
C ASP A 14 -9.85 4.75 4.69
N ALA A 15 -9.09 4.69 5.78
CA ALA A 15 -8.47 5.88 6.36
C ALA A 15 -7.48 6.53 5.39
N VAL A 16 -6.73 5.72 4.65
CA VAL A 16 -5.79 6.23 3.65
C VAL A 16 -6.54 6.95 2.53
N VAL A 17 -7.64 6.36 2.05
CA VAL A 17 -8.46 6.98 1.01
C VAL A 17 -9.03 8.31 1.51
N ASP A 18 -9.57 8.32 2.73
CA ASP A 18 -10.12 9.54 3.32
C ASP A 18 -9.06 10.61 3.47
N LEU A 19 -7.87 10.24 3.90
CA LEU A 19 -6.76 11.19 4.03
C LEU A 19 -6.40 11.80 2.68
N GLY A 20 -6.31 10.97 1.65
CA GLY A 20 -6.03 11.44 0.31
C GLY A 20 -7.08 12.42 -0.18
N ASN A 21 -8.35 12.09 0.03
CA ASN A 21 -9.46 12.97 -0.38
C ASN A 21 -9.43 14.30 0.36
N ARG A 22 -9.14 14.26 1.66
CA ARG A 22 -9.07 15.49 2.47
C ARG A 22 -7.91 16.37 2.04
N LEU A 23 -6.75 15.77 1.81
CA LEU A 23 -5.58 16.53 1.38
C LEU A 23 -5.79 17.16 0.01
N ALA A 24 -6.44 16.42 -0.89
CA ALA A 24 -6.77 16.97 -2.20
C ALA A 24 -7.74 18.12 -2.10
N ALA A 25 -8.74 18.01 -1.25
CA ALA A 25 -9.74 19.08 -1.05
C ALA A 25 -9.12 20.33 -0.45
N ASP A 26 -8.19 20.15 0.50
CA ASP A 26 -7.54 21.26 1.19
C ASP A 26 -6.48 21.94 0.32
N ASN A 27 -6.02 21.26 -0.72
CA ASN A 27 -4.96 21.74 -1.60
C ASN A 27 -5.38 21.59 -3.06
N PRO A 28 -6.32 22.43 -3.53
CA PRO A 28 -6.92 22.24 -4.86
C PRO A 28 -5.93 22.33 -6.02
N ASP A 29 -4.78 22.93 -5.80
CA ASP A 29 -3.76 23.06 -6.84
C ASP A 29 -2.71 21.94 -6.79
N VAL A 30 -2.89 20.96 -5.91
CA VAL A 30 -1.90 19.89 -5.76
C VAL A 30 -1.91 19.00 -7.01
N ASP A 31 -0.72 18.53 -7.38
CA ASP A 31 -0.59 17.50 -8.41
C ASP A 31 -1.09 16.18 -7.81
N PRO A 32 -2.17 15.60 -8.36
CA PRO A 32 -2.70 14.35 -7.79
C PRO A 32 -1.69 13.19 -7.83
N TRP A 33 -0.78 13.17 -8.79
CA TRP A 33 0.25 12.14 -8.84
C TRP A 33 1.22 12.26 -7.67
N ALA A 34 1.62 13.49 -7.34
CA ALA A 34 2.51 13.72 -6.21
C ALA A 34 1.84 13.33 -4.89
N LEU A 35 0.56 13.65 -4.74
CA LEU A 35 -0.19 13.28 -3.55
C LEU A 35 -0.26 11.75 -3.42
N ALA A 36 -0.62 11.08 -4.50
CA ALA A 36 -0.72 9.61 -4.49
C ALA A 36 0.61 8.97 -4.15
N ASP A 37 1.70 9.45 -4.74
CA ASP A 37 3.04 8.92 -4.47
C ASP A 37 3.44 9.13 -3.02
N GLY A 38 3.06 10.27 -2.44
CA GLY A 38 3.33 10.55 -1.04
C GLY A 38 2.60 9.60 -0.11
N LEU A 39 1.34 9.29 -0.41
CA LEU A 39 0.56 8.34 0.38
C LEU A 39 1.19 6.95 0.33
N ILE A 40 1.66 6.52 -0.85
CA ILE A 40 2.34 5.24 -0.97
C ILE A 40 3.65 5.25 -0.18
N ALA A 41 4.42 6.33 -0.27
CA ALA A 41 5.68 6.42 0.45
C ALA A 41 5.48 6.27 1.95
N GLY A 42 4.46 6.92 2.49
CA GLY A 42 4.14 6.80 3.91
C GLY A 42 3.71 5.40 4.29
N ALA A 43 2.88 4.77 3.46
CA ALA A 43 2.42 3.41 3.70
C ALA A 43 3.58 2.41 3.66
N VAL A 44 4.48 2.56 2.70
CA VAL A 44 5.67 1.71 2.58
C VAL A 44 6.54 1.84 3.82
N HIS A 45 6.76 3.08 4.25
CA HIS A 45 7.56 3.33 5.45
C HIS A 45 6.98 2.63 6.68
N PHE A 46 5.68 2.76 6.89
CA PHE A 46 5.02 2.13 8.02
C PHE A 46 5.08 0.61 7.91
N TRP A 47 4.85 0.07 6.70
CA TRP A 47 4.89 -1.37 6.47
C TRP A 47 6.27 -1.95 6.82
N LEU A 48 7.33 -1.28 6.36
CA LEU A 48 8.69 -1.73 6.65
C LEU A 48 9.01 -1.65 8.13
N TYR A 49 8.51 -0.61 8.79
CA TYR A 49 8.68 -0.49 10.24
C TYR A 49 8.00 -1.65 10.96
N ALA A 50 6.79 -1.99 10.54
CA ALA A 50 6.02 -3.06 11.18
C ALA A 50 6.64 -4.45 10.95
N HIS A 51 7.45 -4.59 9.92
CA HIS A 51 8.06 -5.88 9.57
C HIS A 51 9.52 -5.98 10.03
N GLN A 52 9.95 -5.13 10.94
CA GLN A 52 11.28 -5.24 11.52
C GLN A 52 11.34 -6.44 12.48
N PRO A 53 12.53 -7.05 12.65
CA PRO A 53 12.68 -8.12 13.64
C PRO A 53 12.31 -7.63 15.03
N GLU A 54 11.64 -8.47 15.81
CA GLU A 54 11.22 -8.11 17.16
C GLU A 54 12.38 -8.03 18.14
N SER A 55 13.42 -8.82 17.89
CA SER A 55 14.57 -8.86 18.79
C SER A 55 15.57 -7.77 18.44
N PRO A 56 16.12 -7.07 19.44
CA PRO A 56 17.18 -6.09 19.17
C PRO A 56 18.46 -6.72 18.64
N VAL A 57 18.64 -8.01 18.90
CA VAL A 57 19.76 -8.78 18.32
C VAL A 57 19.13 -9.93 17.55
N PRO A 58 18.88 -9.74 16.25
CA PRO A 58 18.19 -10.78 15.48
C PRO A 58 19.06 -12.02 15.32
N SER A 59 18.38 -13.19 15.35
CA SER A 59 19.02 -14.45 15.02
C SER A 59 19.15 -14.53 13.49
N GLU A 60 19.86 -15.56 13.01
CA GLU A 60 19.98 -15.76 11.57
C GLU A 60 18.62 -15.93 10.91
N ASP A 61 17.67 -16.56 11.60
CA ASP A 61 16.32 -16.75 11.07
C ASP A 61 15.57 -15.44 10.94
N ASP A 62 15.93 -14.45 11.74
CA ASP A 62 15.29 -13.13 11.71
C ASP A 62 15.94 -12.19 10.70
N LEU A 63 17.08 -12.58 10.14
CA LEU A 63 17.81 -11.73 9.19
C LEU A 63 17.28 -11.89 7.78
N THR A 64 16.01 -11.59 7.63
CA THR A 64 15.42 -11.48 6.31
C THR A 64 16.13 -10.34 5.58
N THR A 65 16.61 -10.62 4.40
CA THR A 65 17.35 -9.63 3.64
C THR A 65 16.42 -8.47 3.24
N ALA A 66 17.03 -7.33 2.98
CA ALA A 66 16.27 -6.18 2.48
C ALA A 66 15.51 -6.55 1.20
N ARG A 67 16.14 -7.34 0.35
CA ARG A 67 15.51 -7.78 -0.89
C ARG A 67 14.27 -8.62 -0.64
N GLU A 68 14.34 -9.55 0.30
CA GLU A 68 13.20 -10.39 0.64
C GLU A 68 12.05 -9.57 1.21
N ARG A 69 12.36 -8.59 2.03
CA ARG A 69 11.32 -7.69 2.57
C ARG A 69 10.65 -6.89 1.46
N VAL A 70 11.43 -6.42 0.49
CA VAL A 70 10.85 -5.70 -0.65
C VAL A 70 9.97 -6.63 -1.49
N GLU A 71 10.39 -7.87 -1.67
CA GLU A 71 9.59 -8.85 -2.42
C GLU A 71 8.25 -9.10 -1.73
N GLU A 72 8.23 -9.23 -0.40
CA GLU A 72 6.98 -9.39 0.34
C GLU A 72 6.09 -8.16 0.20
N LEU A 73 6.69 -6.97 0.25
CA LEU A 73 5.94 -5.74 0.07
C LEU A 73 5.35 -5.66 -1.33
N VAL A 74 6.12 -6.02 -2.33
CA VAL A 74 5.64 -6.01 -3.72
C VAL A 74 4.47 -6.99 -3.88
N ASP A 75 4.55 -8.16 -3.27
CA ASP A 75 3.46 -9.13 -3.33
C ASP A 75 2.18 -8.56 -2.70
N GLN A 76 2.30 -7.86 -1.58
CA GLN A 76 1.15 -7.22 -0.94
C GLN A 76 0.55 -6.14 -1.83
N VAL A 77 1.41 -5.33 -2.44
CA VAL A 77 0.96 -4.27 -3.34
C VAL A 77 0.25 -4.87 -4.55
N MET A 78 0.80 -5.93 -5.12
CA MET A 78 0.19 -6.59 -6.27
C MET A 78 -1.18 -7.17 -5.92
N GLN A 79 -1.29 -7.81 -4.76
CA GLN A 79 -2.57 -8.34 -4.32
C GLN A 79 -3.60 -7.23 -4.15
N SER A 80 -3.20 -6.13 -3.52
CA SER A 80 -4.11 -5.00 -3.31
C SER A 80 -4.53 -4.38 -4.65
N ALA A 81 -3.59 -4.28 -5.59
CA ALA A 81 -3.88 -3.73 -6.91
C ALA A 81 -4.87 -4.61 -7.67
N GLU A 82 -4.67 -5.93 -7.60
CA GLU A 82 -5.57 -6.87 -8.30
C GLU A 82 -7.00 -6.80 -7.76
N GLU A 83 -7.16 -6.48 -6.48
CA GLU A 83 -8.48 -6.36 -5.87
C GLU A 83 -9.13 -5.00 -6.09
N SER A 84 -8.37 -4.04 -6.61
CA SER A 84 -8.89 -2.68 -6.80
C SER A 84 -9.69 -2.59 -8.09
N GLU A 85 -10.84 -1.93 -8.02
CA GLU A 85 -11.66 -1.64 -9.19
C GLU A 85 -10.96 -0.67 -10.16
N TYR A 86 -9.93 0.01 -9.70
CA TYR A 86 -9.21 0.99 -10.50
C TYR A 86 -7.96 0.45 -11.20
N LEU A 87 -7.69 -0.85 -11.07
CA LEU A 87 -6.51 -1.42 -11.73
C LEU A 87 -6.59 -1.27 -13.25
N HIS A 88 -7.75 -1.56 -13.81
CA HIS A 88 -7.95 -1.47 -15.25
C HIS A 88 -8.72 -0.21 -15.57
N SER A 89 -8.24 0.54 -16.55
CA SER A 89 -8.95 1.68 -17.08
C SER A 89 -9.70 1.29 -18.34
N PRO A 90 -10.71 2.06 -18.77
CA PRO A 90 -11.37 1.81 -20.04
C PRO A 90 -10.41 1.80 -21.21
N GLN A 91 -9.33 2.59 -21.16
CA GLN A 91 -8.33 2.63 -22.20
C GLN A 91 -7.54 1.33 -22.30
N ASP A 92 -7.32 0.66 -21.17
CA ASP A 92 -6.64 -0.63 -21.15
C ASP A 92 -7.43 -1.68 -21.91
N SER A 93 -8.74 -1.64 -21.80
CA SER A 93 -9.61 -2.56 -22.50
C SER A 93 -9.49 -2.38 -24.01
N ASP A 94 -9.42 -1.14 -24.47
CA ASP A 94 -9.27 -0.84 -25.89
C ASP A 94 -7.91 -1.31 -26.40
N VAL A 95 -6.86 -1.09 -25.63
CA VAL A 95 -5.52 -1.55 -25.97
C VAL A 95 -5.50 -3.08 -26.06
N GLY A 96 -6.17 -3.73 -25.16
CA GLY A 96 -6.21 -5.18 -25.14
C GLY A 96 -6.89 -5.80 -26.35
N ARG A 97 -7.65 -5.02 -27.10
CA ARG A 97 -8.32 -5.50 -28.30
C ARG A 97 -7.53 -5.31 -29.57
N ALA A 98 -6.52 -4.50 -29.50
CA ALA A 98 -5.71 -4.14 -30.66
C ALA A 98 -4.86 -5.30 -31.19
#